data_a43c140d1553d5827505fc1082ccc66c
#
_entry.id   a43c140d1553d5827505fc1082ccc66c
#
_cell.length_a   1.000
_cell.length_b   1.000
_cell.length_c   1.000
_cell.angle_alpha   90.00
_cell.angle_beta   90.00
_cell.angle_gamma   90.00
#
_symmetry.space_group_name_H-M   'P 1'
#
loop_
_entity.id
_entity.type
_entity.pdbx_description
1 polymer ?
#
loop_
_entity_poly.entity_id
_entity_poly.type
_entity_poly.pdbx_seq_one_letter_code
_entity_poly.pdbx_strand_id
1 'polypeptide(L)'
;MSFLNWPVEEGLPSRRAQQHRRHVVSNLFDKFRHAFPEITYELLWESPTVNAQAWRLGSARYVRVYGGLVRHPMITKYGLALMLAHETGHHLGGLPRDPAMPWLTWQGQADYWAASVAMPKIWGPRARRATMRAARELVELHRMLESQLDDDEPDLSADCRYLIWRSAALGQDMPRCALEAFASVSSERRGLDERPLNPV
;
A
#
# COMPACT_ATOMS: atom_id res chain seq x y z
N MET A 1 0.87 6.28 -7.31
CA MET A 1 0.35 4.90 -7.53
C MET A 1 -0.42 4.86 -8.83
N SER A 2 -0.02 3.97 -9.72
CA SER A 2 -0.70 3.79 -11.00
C SER A 2 -1.99 3.00 -10.80
N PHE A 3 -3.09 3.52 -11.31
CA PHE A 3 -4.41 2.89 -11.26
C PHE A 3 -4.52 1.98 -12.49
N LEU A 4 -4.56 0.67 -12.30
CA LEU A 4 -4.85 -0.26 -13.38
C LEU A 4 -6.28 -0.77 -13.26
N ASN A 5 -7.03 -0.63 -14.34
CA ASN A 5 -8.31 -1.29 -14.50
C ASN A 5 -8.05 -2.71 -14.99
N TRP A 6 -8.34 -3.70 -14.14
CA TRP A 6 -8.34 -5.10 -14.57
C TRP A 6 -9.56 -5.34 -15.46
N PRO A 7 -9.40 -5.99 -16.62
CA PRO A 7 -10.55 -6.31 -17.47
C PRO A 7 -11.55 -7.18 -16.70
N VAL A 8 -12.76 -6.67 -16.56
CA VAL A 8 -13.79 -7.21 -15.65
C VAL A 8 -14.38 -8.52 -16.18
N GLU A 9 -14.21 -8.85 -17.47
CA GLU A 9 -14.98 -9.88 -18.14
C GLU A 9 -14.31 -11.26 -18.19
N GLU A 10 -12.99 -11.35 -18.04
CA GLU A 10 -12.28 -12.63 -18.03
C GLU A 10 -11.93 -13.05 -16.62
N GLY A 11 -12.80 -13.82 -15.97
CA GLY A 11 -12.46 -14.51 -14.74
C GLY A 11 -13.01 -13.94 -13.45
N LEU A 12 -14.17 -13.29 -13.47
CA LEU A 12 -14.86 -12.97 -12.19
C LEU A 12 -15.06 -14.26 -11.38
N PRO A 13 -14.64 -14.27 -10.10
CA PRO A 13 -14.88 -15.41 -9.23
C PRO A 13 -16.38 -15.73 -9.16
N SER A 14 -16.73 -17.00 -8.98
CA SER A 14 -18.12 -17.42 -8.76
C SER A 14 -18.80 -16.55 -7.67
N ARG A 15 -20.13 -16.43 -7.71
CA ARG A 15 -20.89 -15.67 -6.71
C ARG A 15 -20.52 -16.07 -5.27
N ARG A 16 -20.32 -17.35 -5.02
CA ARG A 16 -19.88 -17.87 -3.71
C ARG A 16 -18.49 -17.39 -3.32
N ALA A 17 -17.56 -17.37 -4.28
CA ALA A 17 -16.21 -16.86 -4.04
C ALA A 17 -16.22 -15.33 -3.81
N GLN A 18 -17.06 -14.58 -4.53
CA GLN A 18 -17.22 -13.13 -4.29
C GLN A 18 -17.79 -12.85 -2.90
N GLN A 19 -18.81 -13.61 -2.48
CA GLN A 19 -19.37 -13.47 -1.13
C GLN A 19 -18.34 -13.79 -0.05
N HIS A 20 -17.54 -14.84 -0.26
CA HIS A 20 -16.43 -15.16 0.65
C HIS A 20 -15.42 -14.01 0.75
N ARG A 21 -15.03 -13.40 -0.39
CA ARG A 21 -14.09 -12.27 -0.42
C ARG A 21 -14.67 -11.02 0.25
N ARG A 22 -15.96 -10.72 0.08
CA ARG A 22 -16.65 -9.65 0.84
C ARG A 22 -16.56 -9.89 2.35
N HIS A 23 -16.79 -11.11 2.80
CA HIS A 23 -16.68 -11.47 4.20
C HIS A 23 -15.24 -11.33 4.73
N VAL A 24 -14.26 -11.75 3.95
CA VAL A 24 -12.83 -11.58 4.31
C VAL A 24 -12.46 -10.12 4.51
N VAL A 25 -12.82 -9.23 3.59
CA VAL A 25 -12.49 -7.80 3.71
C VAL A 25 -13.26 -7.14 4.84
N SER A 26 -14.52 -7.49 5.07
CA SER A 26 -15.31 -7.01 6.21
C SER A 26 -14.63 -7.35 7.55
N ASN A 27 -14.23 -8.61 7.72
CA ASN A 27 -13.50 -9.05 8.93
C ASN A 27 -12.15 -8.34 9.10
N LEU A 28 -11.46 -8.03 8.00
CA LEU A 28 -10.23 -7.23 8.08
C LEU A 28 -10.54 -5.80 8.52
N PHE A 29 -11.56 -5.17 7.93
CA PHE A 29 -11.96 -3.83 8.33
C PHE A 29 -12.31 -3.73 9.80
N ASP A 30 -13.01 -4.71 10.37
CA ASP A 30 -13.34 -4.73 11.80
C ASP A 30 -12.08 -4.78 12.67
N LYS A 31 -11.09 -5.60 12.29
CA LYS A 31 -9.79 -5.63 12.98
C LYS A 31 -9.04 -4.31 12.87
N PHE A 32 -9.04 -3.70 11.68
CA PHE A 32 -8.35 -2.44 11.45
C PHE A 32 -9.05 -1.28 12.17
N ARG A 33 -10.37 -1.19 12.16
CA ARG A 33 -11.14 -0.19 12.94
C ARG A 33 -10.88 -0.31 14.43
N HIS A 34 -10.76 -1.54 14.94
CA HIS A 34 -10.42 -1.76 16.35
C HIS A 34 -8.99 -1.32 16.66
N ALA A 35 -8.03 -1.61 15.78
CA ALA A 35 -6.61 -1.30 15.99
C ALA A 35 -6.26 0.17 15.72
N PHE A 36 -7.01 0.84 14.83
CA PHE A 36 -6.79 2.21 14.33
C PHE A 36 -8.12 2.95 14.19
N PRO A 37 -8.78 3.30 15.32
CA PRO A 37 -10.14 3.87 15.34
C PRO A 37 -10.22 5.26 14.68
N GLU A 38 -9.10 5.96 14.52
CA GLU A 38 -9.00 7.26 13.85
C GLU A 38 -9.05 7.18 12.30
N ILE A 39 -9.14 5.97 11.73
CA ILE A 39 -9.19 5.75 10.28
C ILE A 39 -10.54 5.18 9.88
N THR A 40 -11.16 5.77 8.87
CA THR A 40 -12.36 5.22 8.22
C THR A 40 -11.96 4.31 7.06
N TYR A 41 -12.41 3.06 7.09
CA TYR A 41 -12.13 2.06 6.04
C TYR A 41 -13.34 1.89 5.13
N GLU A 42 -13.12 2.02 3.82
CA GLU A 42 -14.15 2.00 2.77
C GLU A 42 -13.86 0.93 1.72
N LEU A 43 -14.92 0.32 1.19
CA LEU A 43 -14.84 -0.63 0.08
C LEU A 43 -15.68 -0.14 -1.09
N LEU A 44 -15.03 0.12 -2.22
CA LEU A 44 -15.70 0.32 -3.51
C LEU A 44 -15.75 -1.01 -4.27
N TRP A 45 -16.69 -1.87 -3.89
CA TRP A 45 -16.77 -3.24 -4.40
C TRP A 45 -16.94 -3.34 -5.90
N GLU A 46 -17.76 -2.48 -6.50
CA GLU A 46 -18.06 -2.53 -7.93
C GLU A 46 -16.92 -2.02 -8.82
N SER A 47 -15.96 -1.30 -8.24
CA SER A 47 -14.80 -0.81 -8.99
C SER A 47 -13.93 -1.97 -9.48
N PRO A 48 -13.54 -2.00 -10.78
CA PRO A 48 -12.59 -2.96 -11.32
C PRO A 48 -11.13 -2.66 -10.94
N THR A 49 -10.86 -1.49 -10.38
CA THR A 49 -9.52 -1.01 -10.08
C THR A 49 -8.78 -1.95 -9.12
N VAL A 50 -7.56 -2.35 -9.48
CA VAL A 50 -6.68 -3.15 -8.63
C VAL A 50 -5.80 -2.21 -7.82
N ASN A 51 -6.36 -1.66 -6.74
CA ASN A 51 -5.66 -0.68 -5.89
C ASN A 51 -6.30 -0.55 -4.50
N ALA A 52 -5.56 0.14 -3.60
CA ALA A 52 -6.06 0.76 -2.39
C ALA A 52 -5.49 2.18 -2.30
N GLN A 53 -6.08 3.03 -1.48
CA GLN A 53 -5.70 4.45 -1.41
C GLN A 53 -5.94 5.04 -0.02
N ALA A 54 -4.93 5.74 0.52
CA ALA A 54 -5.09 6.67 1.62
C ALA A 54 -5.55 8.04 1.09
N TRP A 55 -6.52 8.66 1.73
CA TRP A 55 -6.97 10.01 1.39
C TRP A 55 -7.53 10.75 2.61
N ARG A 56 -7.71 12.07 2.47
CA ARG A 56 -8.23 12.93 3.55
C ARG A 56 -9.35 13.83 3.04
N LEU A 57 -10.30 14.13 3.98
CA LEU A 57 -11.26 15.20 3.82
C LEU A 57 -11.16 16.07 5.07
N GLY A 58 -10.52 17.23 4.94
CA GLY A 58 -10.14 18.03 6.10
C GLY A 58 -9.24 17.26 7.06
N SER A 59 -9.63 17.12 8.31
CA SER A 59 -8.92 16.33 9.33
C SER A 59 -9.25 14.83 9.30
N ALA A 60 -10.34 14.44 8.65
CA ALA A 60 -10.79 13.05 8.57
C ALA A 60 -9.87 12.22 7.66
N ARG A 61 -9.56 11.00 8.10
CA ARG A 61 -8.61 10.08 7.47
C ARG A 61 -9.34 8.86 6.94
N TYR A 62 -9.07 8.50 5.70
CA TYR A 62 -9.74 7.40 5.03
C TYR A 62 -8.72 6.47 4.38
N VAL A 63 -9.04 5.18 4.41
CA VAL A 63 -8.41 4.15 3.62
C VAL A 63 -9.48 3.46 2.78
N ARG A 64 -9.33 3.54 1.47
CA ARG A 64 -10.25 2.96 0.50
C ARG A 64 -9.62 1.78 -0.20
N VAL A 65 -10.37 0.68 -0.30
CA VAL A 65 -9.99 -0.50 -1.06
C VAL A 65 -10.94 -0.65 -2.23
N TYR A 66 -10.40 -0.95 -3.39
CA TYR A 66 -11.19 -1.17 -4.60
C TYR A 66 -11.48 -2.66 -4.81
N GLY A 67 -12.65 -2.94 -5.38
CA GLY A 67 -13.13 -4.31 -5.58
C GLY A 67 -12.25 -5.15 -6.48
N GLY A 68 -11.59 -4.55 -7.48
CA GLY A 68 -10.60 -5.23 -8.32
C GLY A 68 -9.48 -5.87 -7.49
N LEU A 69 -8.90 -5.14 -6.54
CA LEU A 69 -7.88 -5.69 -5.63
C LEU A 69 -8.45 -6.84 -4.78
N VAL A 70 -9.64 -6.66 -4.21
CA VAL A 70 -10.27 -7.69 -3.36
C VAL A 70 -10.58 -8.96 -4.15
N ARG A 71 -10.97 -8.84 -5.41
CA ARG A 71 -11.30 -9.97 -6.29
C ARG A 71 -10.09 -10.57 -6.99
N HIS A 72 -8.93 -9.90 -6.96
CA HIS A 72 -7.74 -10.34 -7.68
C HIS A 72 -7.31 -11.74 -7.25
N PRO A 73 -7.07 -12.69 -8.19
CA PRO A 73 -6.82 -14.09 -7.86
C PRO A 73 -5.53 -14.31 -7.06
N MET A 74 -4.50 -13.48 -7.29
CA MET A 74 -3.22 -13.57 -6.58
C MET A 74 -3.26 -13.05 -5.16
N ILE A 75 -4.29 -12.28 -4.80
CA ILE A 75 -4.38 -11.61 -3.50
C ILE A 75 -5.26 -12.40 -2.53
N THR A 76 -4.67 -12.81 -1.41
CA THR A 76 -5.39 -13.43 -0.30
C THR A 76 -5.66 -12.42 0.82
N LYS A 77 -6.30 -12.88 1.91
CA LYS A 77 -6.49 -12.07 3.12
C LYS A 77 -5.18 -11.47 3.68
N TYR A 78 -4.03 -12.09 3.40
CA TYR A 78 -2.74 -11.61 3.89
C TYR A 78 -2.25 -10.42 3.05
N GLY A 79 -2.31 -10.50 1.73
CA GLY A 79 -2.01 -9.39 0.83
C GLY A 79 -2.94 -8.20 1.06
N LEU A 80 -4.26 -8.46 1.21
CA LEU A 80 -5.22 -7.40 1.57
C LEU A 80 -4.87 -6.73 2.91
N ALA A 81 -4.49 -7.51 3.93
CA ALA A 81 -4.12 -6.95 5.22
C ALA A 81 -2.85 -6.10 5.15
N LEU A 82 -1.83 -6.52 4.40
CA LEU A 82 -0.59 -5.74 4.25
C LEU A 82 -0.84 -4.47 3.43
N MET A 83 -1.69 -4.52 2.39
CA MET A 83 -2.09 -3.34 1.65
C MET A 83 -2.88 -2.36 2.53
N LEU A 84 -3.87 -2.83 3.30
CA LEU A 84 -4.58 -1.99 4.29
C LEU A 84 -3.62 -1.38 5.32
N ALA A 85 -2.64 -2.16 5.78
CA ALA A 85 -1.62 -1.69 6.71
C ALA A 85 -0.75 -0.60 6.08
N HIS A 86 -0.36 -0.75 4.80
CA HIS A 86 0.39 0.25 4.04
C HIS A 86 -0.39 1.56 3.90
N GLU A 87 -1.65 1.50 3.47
CA GLU A 87 -2.49 2.70 3.34
C GLU A 87 -2.74 3.39 4.70
N THR A 88 -2.90 2.59 5.76
CA THR A 88 -2.96 3.12 7.14
C THR A 88 -1.63 3.78 7.53
N GLY A 89 -0.50 3.20 7.08
CA GLY A 89 0.85 3.72 7.27
C GLY A 89 1.05 5.10 6.63
N HIS A 90 0.41 5.41 5.52
CA HIS A 90 0.43 6.75 4.94
C HIS A 90 -0.11 7.83 5.90
N HIS A 91 -1.03 7.49 6.77
CA HIS A 91 -1.55 8.39 7.79
C HIS A 91 -0.75 8.39 9.09
N LEU A 92 -0.23 7.23 9.51
CA LEU A 92 0.28 7.00 10.86
C LEU A 92 1.77 6.64 10.93
N GLY A 93 2.40 6.38 9.79
CA GLY A 93 3.79 5.87 9.70
C GLY A 93 4.88 6.88 10.11
N GLY A 94 4.54 8.14 10.28
CA GLY A 94 5.48 9.15 10.72
C GLY A 94 6.38 9.69 9.61
N LEU A 95 7.59 10.06 9.98
CA LEU A 95 8.62 10.56 9.06
C LEU A 95 9.42 9.41 8.43
N PRO A 96 9.93 9.59 7.21
CA PRO A 96 9.80 10.78 6.38
C PRO A 96 8.42 10.91 5.73
N ARG A 97 8.07 12.15 5.37
CA ARG A 97 6.86 12.46 4.62
C ARG A 97 7.13 12.47 3.12
N ASP A 98 6.06 12.28 2.36
CA ASP A 98 6.09 12.46 0.91
C ASP A 98 6.40 13.93 0.58
N PRO A 99 7.41 14.22 -0.28
CA PRO A 99 7.76 15.60 -0.60
C PRO A 99 6.65 16.39 -1.32
N ALA A 100 5.74 15.70 -2.03
CA ALA A 100 4.61 16.32 -2.71
C ALA A 100 3.39 16.53 -1.82
N MET A 101 3.23 15.64 -0.83
CA MET A 101 2.07 15.61 0.06
C MET A 101 2.52 15.57 1.52
N PRO A 102 2.76 16.71 2.19
CA PRO A 102 3.33 16.76 3.54
C PRO A 102 2.53 16.03 4.63
N TRP A 103 1.27 15.70 4.39
CA TRP A 103 0.45 14.90 5.29
C TRP A 103 0.65 13.38 5.11
N LEU A 104 1.18 12.96 3.96
CA LEU A 104 1.36 11.57 3.59
C LEU A 104 2.72 11.07 4.07
N THR A 105 2.77 9.95 4.75
CA THR A 105 4.04 9.25 5.00
C THR A 105 4.60 8.73 3.69
N TRP A 106 5.90 8.90 3.43
CA TRP A 106 6.55 8.38 2.24
C TRP A 106 6.37 6.86 2.07
N GLN A 107 6.34 6.40 0.82
CA GLN A 107 6.01 5.01 0.45
C GLN A 107 6.80 3.96 1.23
N GLY A 108 8.14 4.07 1.26
CA GLY A 108 8.99 3.10 1.95
C GLY A 108 8.80 3.10 3.46
N GLN A 109 8.52 4.26 4.05
CA GLN A 109 8.21 4.35 5.48
C GLN A 109 6.81 3.77 5.78
N ALA A 110 5.83 3.95 4.90
CA ALA A 110 4.51 3.33 5.03
C ALA A 110 4.61 1.80 4.96
N ASP A 111 5.41 1.25 4.05
CA ASP A 111 5.71 -0.18 3.95
C ASP A 111 6.38 -0.72 5.22
N TYR A 112 7.39 -0.01 5.72
CA TYR A 112 8.10 -0.42 6.94
C TYR A 112 7.17 -0.40 8.16
N TRP A 113 6.41 0.66 8.35
CA TRP A 113 5.44 0.79 9.43
C TRP A 113 4.33 -0.27 9.34
N ALA A 114 3.85 -0.54 8.13
CA ALA A 114 2.87 -1.60 7.89
C ALA A 114 3.33 -2.95 8.45
N ALA A 115 4.57 -3.35 8.14
CA ALA A 115 5.12 -4.63 8.54
C ALA A 115 5.57 -4.68 10.01
N SER A 116 6.12 -3.58 10.55
CA SER A 116 6.66 -3.51 11.91
C SER A 116 5.62 -3.17 12.98
N VAL A 117 4.55 -2.43 12.63
CA VAL A 117 3.57 -1.93 13.59
C VAL A 117 2.16 -2.48 13.32
N ALA A 118 1.62 -2.28 12.09
CA ALA A 118 0.23 -2.64 11.83
C ALA A 118 0.01 -4.15 11.79
N MET A 119 0.83 -4.89 11.03
CA MET A 119 0.68 -6.35 10.94
C MET A 119 0.78 -7.06 12.28
N PRO A 120 1.69 -6.69 13.22
CA PRO A 120 1.67 -7.19 14.59
C PRO A 120 0.37 -6.95 15.36
N LYS A 121 -0.24 -5.75 15.23
CA LYS A 121 -1.53 -5.45 15.86
C LYS A 121 -2.67 -6.30 15.30
N ILE A 122 -2.67 -6.60 14.00
CA ILE A 122 -3.73 -7.36 13.32
C ILE A 122 -3.60 -8.88 13.49
N TRP A 123 -2.36 -9.41 13.49
CA TRP A 123 -2.09 -10.86 13.45
C TRP A 123 -1.43 -11.40 14.72
N GLY A 124 -1.00 -10.54 15.67
CA GLY A 124 -0.32 -10.96 16.90
C GLY A 124 0.91 -11.85 16.62
N PRO A 125 1.05 -13.00 17.31
CA PRO A 125 2.20 -13.91 17.12
C PRO A 125 2.36 -14.47 15.69
N ARG A 126 1.32 -14.38 14.86
CA ARG A 126 1.35 -14.82 13.46
C ARG A 126 1.81 -13.73 12.48
N ALA A 127 2.08 -12.51 12.95
CA ALA A 127 2.35 -11.34 12.12
C ALA A 127 3.50 -11.58 11.13
N ARG A 128 4.65 -12.06 11.60
CA ARG A 128 5.81 -12.35 10.74
C ARG A 128 5.45 -13.27 9.57
N ARG A 129 4.78 -14.39 9.85
CA ARG A 129 4.37 -15.35 8.80
C ARG A 129 3.36 -14.74 7.85
N ALA A 130 2.38 -13.98 8.38
CA ALA A 130 1.37 -13.29 7.60
C ALA A 130 2.01 -12.25 6.67
N THR A 131 2.92 -11.41 7.19
CA THR A 131 3.64 -10.39 6.43
C THR A 131 4.49 -11.02 5.32
N MET A 132 5.26 -12.07 5.62
CA MET A 132 6.11 -12.72 4.61
C MET A 132 5.30 -13.38 3.49
N ARG A 133 4.10 -13.88 3.79
CA ARG A 133 3.18 -14.38 2.77
C ARG A 133 2.61 -13.24 1.95
N ALA A 134 2.11 -12.19 2.60
CA ALA A 134 1.56 -11.01 1.96
C ALA A 134 2.58 -10.31 1.05
N ALA A 135 3.82 -10.16 1.51
CA ALA A 135 4.90 -9.54 0.75
C ALA A 135 5.15 -10.26 -0.60
N ARG A 136 5.11 -11.60 -0.62
CA ARG A 136 5.24 -12.36 -1.87
C ARG A 136 4.05 -12.11 -2.82
N GLU A 137 2.82 -12.10 -2.30
CA GLU A 137 1.63 -11.81 -3.09
C GLU A 137 1.69 -10.41 -3.72
N LEU A 138 2.10 -9.40 -2.93
CA LEU A 138 2.17 -8.01 -3.39
C LEU A 138 3.34 -7.75 -4.35
N VAL A 139 4.49 -8.40 -4.15
CA VAL A 139 5.62 -8.29 -5.09
C VAL A 139 5.24 -8.82 -6.47
N GLU A 140 4.60 -9.99 -6.53
CA GLU A 140 4.14 -10.54 -7.81
C GLU A 140 3.09 -9.63 -8.47
N LEU A 141 2.17 -9.07 -7.68
CA LEU A 141 1.20 -8.09 -8.18
C LEU A 141 1.92 -6.84 -8.73
N HIS A 142 2.87 -6.26 -7.99
CA HIS A 142 3.61 -5.08 -8.43
C HIS A 142 4.40 -5.34 -9.71
N ARG A 143 5.12 -6.46 -9.81
CA ARG A 143 5.86 -6.81 -11.03
C ARG A 143 4.95 -6.95 -12.25
N MET A 144 3.78 -7.55 -12.06
CA MET A 144 2.78 -7.64 -13.12
C MET A 144 2.30 -6.23 -13.54
N LEU A 145 2.10 -5.33 -12.59
CA LEU A 145 1.67 -3.97 -12.84
C LEU A 145 2.78 -3.12 -13.48
N GLU A 146 4.02 -3.21 -12.99
CA GLU A 146 5.20 -2.53 -13.55
C GLU A 146 5.41 -2.92 -15.03
N SER A 147 5.16 -4.20 -15.39
CA SER A 147 5.28 -4.65 -16.78
C SER A 147 4.23 -4.07 -17.75
N GLN A 148 3.20 -3.40 -17.24
CA GLN A 148 2.10 -2.81 -18.00
C GLN A 148 2.15 -1.28 -18.03
N LEU A 149 3.11 -0.66 -17.32
CA LEU A 149 3.30 0.78 -17.30
C LEU A 149 4.37 1.17 -18.32
N ASP A 150 4.05 2.12 -19.19
CA ASP A 150 5.01 2.76 -20.07
C ASP A 150 5.85 3.77 -19.25
N ASP A 151 7.16 3.55 -19.19
CA ASP A 151 8.27 4.47 -18.83
C ASP A 151 8.25 5.25 -17.49
N ASP A 152 7.21 5.18 -16.67
CA ASP A 152 7.25 5.76 -15.32
C ASP A 152 7.89 4.77 -14.33
N GLU A 153 9.19 4.94 -14.09
CA GLU A 153 9.90 4.14 -13.09
C GLU A 153 9.33 4.46 -11.69
N PRO A 154 8.82 3.45 -10.96
CA PRO A 154 8.24 3.70 -9.65
C PRO A 154 9.31 4.12 -8.65
N ASP A 155 9.01 5.05 -7.74
CA ASP A 155 9.90 5.50 -6.64
C ASP A 155 10.56 4.35 -5.86
N LEU A 156 9.92 3.19 -5.84
CA LEU A 156 10.39 1.96 -5.20
C LEU A 156 10.04 0.75 -6.06
N SER A 157 11.05 0.02 -6.52
CA SER A 157 10.86 -1.25 -7.23
C SER A 157 10.16 -2.30 -6.35
N ALA A 158 9.48 -3.25 -6.99
CA ALA A 158 8.83 -4.37 -6.29
C ALA A 158 9.82 -5.13 -5.38
N ASP A 159 11.06 -5.30 -5.81
CA ASP A 159 12.10 -5.99 -5.03
C ASP A 159 12.52 -5.18 -3.80
N CYS A 160 12.66 -3.87 -3.92
CA CYS A 160 12.96 -3.01 -2.77
C CYS A 160 11.82 -3.03 -1.75
N ARG A 161 10.56 -2.96 -2.19
CA ARG A 161 9.39 -3.09 -1.30
C ARG A 161 9.37 -4.42 -0.56
N TYR A 162 9.71 -5.53 -1.24
CA TYR A 162 9.86 -6.83 -0.56
C TYR A 162 10.90 -6.79 0.55
N LEU A 163 12.07 -6.19 0.28
CA LEU A 163 13.14 -6.05 1.28
C LEU A 163 12.69 -5.21 2.48
N ILE A 164 11.94 -4.13 2.25
CA ILE A 164 11.38 -3.29 3.32
C ILE A 164 10.45 -4.11 4.23
N TRP A 165 9.45 -4.78 3.66
CA TRP A 165 8.51 -5.60 4.45
C TRP A 165 9.21 -6.73 5.20
N ARG A 166 10.21 -7.37 4.56
CA ARG A 166 10.98 -8.43 5.17
C ARG A 166 11.82 -7.91 6.34
N SER A 167 12.57 -6.82 6.16
CA SER A 167 13.40 -6.23 7.19
C SER A 167 12.57 -5.79 8.38
N ALA A 168 11.47 -5.08 8.14
CA ALA A 168 10.54 -4.64 9.18
C ALA A 168 9.92 -5.82 9.95
N ALA A 169 9.49 -6.89 9.26
CA ALA A 169 8.93 -8.08 9.90
C ALA A 169 9.96 -8.87 10.73
N LEU A 170 11.25 -8.66 10.48
CA LEU A 170 12.37 -9.27 11.21
C LEU A 170 12.94 -8.35 12.30
N GLY A 171 12.41 -7.14 12.47
CA GLY A 171 12.94 -6.13 13.39
C GLY A 171 14.32 -5.60 12.98
N GLN A 172 14.63 -5.63 11.68
CA GLN A 172 15.85 -5.09 11.09
C GLN A 172 15.60 -3.66 10.60
N ASP A 173 16.66 -2.89 10.42
CA ASP A 173 16.60 -1.52 9.92
C ASP A 173 16.06 -1.43 8.48
N MET A 174 15.69 -0.22 8.08
CA MET A 174 15.28 0.12 6.71
C MET A 174 16.38 -0.28 5.72
N PRO A 175 16.09 -1.03 4.65
CA PRO A 175 17.10 -1.45 3.69
C PRO A 175 17.65 -0.26 2.89
N ARG A 176 18.90 -0.41 2.43
CA ARG A 176 19.65 0.64 1.73
C ARG A 176 18.93 1.14 0.49
N CYS A 177 18.33 0.25 -0.31
CA CYS A 177 17.57 0.64 -1.51
C CYS A 177 16.45 1.65 -1.20
N ALA A 178 15.80 1.53 -0.06
CA ALA A 178 14.75 2.46 0.35
C ALA A 178 15.32 3.83 0.77
N LEU A 179 16.46 3.84 1.44
CA LEU A 179 17.13 5.09 1.84
C LEU A 179 17.63 5.85 0.61
N GLU A 180 18.19 5.15 -0.37
CA GLU A 180 18.66 5.71 -1.63
C GLU A 180 17.50 6.28 -2.46
N ALA A 181 16.40 5.54 -2.58
CA ALA A 181 15.19 5.99 -3.29
C ALA A 181 14.62 7.27 -2.65
N PHE A 182 14.53 7.33 -1.32
CA PHE A 182 14.06 8.55 -0.64
C PHE A 182 14.99 9.75 -0.89
N ALA A 183 16.31 9.54 -0.88
CA ALA A 183 17.28 10.59 -1.12
C ALA A 183 17.16 11.15 -2.57
N SER A 184 16.93 10.29 -3.56
CA SER A 184 16.71 10.66 -4.95
C SER A 184 15.47 11.55 -5.10
N VAL A 185 14.30 11.08 -4.68
CA VAL A 185 13.04 11.84 -4.75
C VAL A 185 13.14 13.18 -4.04
N SER A 186 13.82 13.24 -2.90
CA SER A 186 14.01 14.47 -2.13
C SER A 186 14.96 15.47 -2.80
N SER A 187 15.94 15.00 -3.59
CA SER A 187 16.88 15.86 -4.31
C SER A 187 16.29 16.44 -5.59
N GLU A 188 15.56 15.65 -6.35
CA GLU A 188 14.91 16.08 -7.60
C GLU A 188 13.92 17.23 -7.36
N ARG A 189 13.16 17.16 -6.25
CA ARG A 189 12.20 18.22 -5.91
C ARG A 189 12.85 19.49 -5.43
N ARG A 190 13.98 19.43 -4.70
CA ARG A 190 14.72 20.64 -4.36
C ARG A 190 15.23 21.37 -5.59
N GLY A 191 15.67 20.64 -6.61
CA GLY A 191 16.10 21.23 -7.88
C GLY A 191 14.96 21.84 -8.73
N LEU A 192 13.69 21.45 -8.47
CA LEU A 192 12.52 22.08 -9.13
C LEU A 192 12.10 23.38 -8.45
N ASP A 193 12.20 23.47 -7.12
CA ASP A 193 11.87 24.70 -6.35
C ASP A 193 12.90 25.81 -6.54
N GLU A 194 14.14 25.47 -6.93
CA GLU A 194 15.23 26.44 -7.17
C GLU A 194 15.26 27.00 -8.60
N ARG A 195 14.38 26.59 -9.51
CA ARG A 195 14.32 27.20 -10.86
C ARG A 195 13.72 28.59 -10.78
N PRO A 196 14.45 29.63 -11.23
CA PRO A 196 13.93 30.99 -11.26
C PRO A 196 12.68 31.02 -12.15
N LEU A 197 11.58 31.59 -11.62
CA LEU A 197 10.42 31.95 -12.43
C LEU A 197 10.94 32.89 -13.55
N ASN A 198 10.88 32.42 -14.80
CA ASN A 198 11.17 33.30 -15.94
C ASN A 198 10.18 34.47 -15.87
N PRO A 199 10.64 35.73 -15.80
CA PRO A 199 9.72 36.87 -15.87
C PRO A 199 9.13 36.91 -17.29
N VAL A 200 7.82 36.95 -17.38
CA VAL A 200 7.03 37.18 -18.58
C VAL A 200 7.17 38.67 -18.98
#